data_b590d34162e442d096256ca4c6cad43c
#
_entry.id   b590d34162e442d096256ca4c6cad43c
#
_cell.length_a   1.000
_cell.length_b   1.000
_cell.length_c   1.000
_cell.angle_alpha   90.00
_cell.angle_beta   90.00
_cell.angle_gamma   90.00
#
_symmetry.space_group_name_H-M   'P 1'
#
loop_
_entity.id
_entity.type
_entity.pdbx_description
1 polymer ?
#
loop_
_entity_poly.entity_id
_entity_poly.type
_entity_poly.pdbx_seq_one_letter_code
_entity_poly.pdbx_strand_id
1 'polypeptide(L)'
;EILLDMLDEKLENNVIKLGTRGSELARIQTDMVLQALQGKYPMYRYETVILTTKGDRQTDRPITAFGGKAVFVEEIEQALTDGTIDIAVHSAKDMPNPCGDGLMIAGTLPRACVQDVLIYPKGKEITKETAFTVGTGSLRRRCQIQAMYPKAECRDLRGNVGTRIAKLKEGNYDAIVLAAAGIERQGLDHDPQLAYEYLPVKEML
;
A
#
# COMPACT_ATOMS: atom_id res chain seq x y z
N GLU A 1 -18.29 -18.99 -10.54
CA GLU A 1 -19.37 -19.03 -11.56
C GLU A 1 -19.89 -17.62 -11.85
N ILE A 2 -20.27 -16.81 -10.88
CA ILE A 2 -20.79 -15.43 -11.09
C ILE A 2 -19.77 -14.52 -11.82
N LEU A 3 -18.49 -14.69 -11.58
CA LEU A 3 -17.43 -13.93 -12.28
C LEU A 3 -17.32 -14.34 -13.76
N LEU A 4 -17.61 -15.59 -14.10
CA LEU A 4 -17.63 -16.12 -15.45
C LEU A 4 -18.83 -15.57 -16.24
N ASP A 5 -20.01 -15.48 -15.64
CA ASP A 5 -21.22 -14.99 -16.31
C ASP A 5 -21.12 -13.49 -16.67
N MET A 6 -20.48 -12.68 -15.83
CA MET A 6 -20.19 -11.26 -16.15
C MET A 6 -19.09 -11.10 -17.23
N LEU A 7 -18.24 -12.07 -17.39
CA LEU A 7 -17.17 -12.08 -18.40
C LEU A 7 -17.71 -12.57 -19.76
N ASP A 8 -18.72 -13.43 -19.79
CA ASP A 8 -19.28 -13.99 -21.02
C ASP A 8 -19.98 -12.94 -21.91
N GLU A 9 -20.60 -11.91 -21.34
CA GLU A 9 -21.21 -10.81 -22.12
C GLU A 9 -20.19 -9.86 -22.78
N LYS A 10 -18.94 -9.80 -22.28
CA LYS A 10 -17.85 -8.97 -22.84
C LYS A 10 -16.91 -9.71 -23.79
N LEU A 11 -17.20 -10.96 -24.12
CA LEU A 11 -16.32 -11.86 -24.88
C LEU A 11 -16.05 -11.47 -26.34
N GLU A 12 -16.71 -10.45 -26.90
CA GLU A 12 -16.42 -10.02 -28.29
C GLU A 12 -15.01 -9.44 -28.47
N ASN A 13 -14.34 -8.96 -27.40
CA ASN A 13 -12.98 -8.39 -27.49
C ASN A 13 -11.88 -9.11 -26.68
N ASN A 14 -12.18 -10.10 -25.86
CA ASN A 14 -11.21 -10.87 -25.05
C ASN A 14 -10.22 -10.01 -24.21
N VAL A 15 -10.53 -8.75 -23.90
CA VAL A 15 -9.66 -7.82 -23.17
C VAL A 15 -10.25 -7.52 -21.80
N ILE A 16 -9.46 -7.79 -20.74
CA ILE A 16 -9.79 -7.45 -19.35
C ILE A 16 -8.91 -6.28 -18.89
N LYS A 17 -9.54 -5.20 -18.45
CA LYS A 17 -8.86 -3.97 -18.01
C LYS A 17 -8.72 -3.95 -16.50
N LEU A 18 -7.47 -3.89 -16.00
CA LEU A 18 -7.13 -3.76 -14.58
C LEU A 18 -6.84 -2.31 -14.25
N GLY A 19 -7.66 -1.70 -13.40
CA GLY A 19 -7.44 -0.34 -12.91
C GLY A 19 -6.54 -0.33 -11.67
N THR A 20 -5.60 0.62 -11.64
CA THR A 20 -4.66 0.79 -10.54
C THR A 20 -4.22 2.24 -10.39
N ARG A 21 -3.64 2.58 -9.23
CA ARG A 21 -2.99 3.86 -9.00
C ARG A 21 -1.61 3.93 -9.68
N GLY A 22 -1.12 5.15 -9.93
CA GLY A 22 0.17 5.38 -10.56
C GLY A 22 1.40 5.14 -9.68
N SER A 23 1.25 4.87 -8.36
CA SER A 23 2.40 4.62 -7.48
C SER A 23 3.10 3.32 -7.84
N GLU A 24 4.42 3.27 -7.66
CA GLU A 24 5.25 2.10 -7.95
C GLU A 24 4.72 0.83 -7.26
N LEU A 25 4.41 0.90 -5.95
CA LEU A 25 3.85 -0.22 -5.21
C LEU A 25 2.50 -0.69 -5.81
N ALA A 26 1.61 0.22 -6.18
CA ALA A 26 0.32 -0.15 -6.77
C ALA A 26 0.51 -0.86 -8.12
N ARG A 27 1.44 -0.41 -8.95
CA ARG A 27 1.78 -1.05 -10.23
C ARG A 27 2.33 -2.46 -10.02
N ILE A 28 3.30 -2.62 -9.10
CA ILE A 28 3.84 -3.95 -8.74
C ILE A 28 2.71 -4.89 -8.27
N GLN A 29 1.80 -4.41 -7.43
CA GLN A 29 0.66 -5.21 -6.97
C GLN A 29 -0.28 -5.60 -8.13
N THR A 30 -0.47 -4.70 -9.09
CA THR A 30 -1.27 -4.98 -10.29
C THR A 30 -0.59 -6.01 -11.19
N ASP A 31 0.71 -5.91 -11.38
CA ASP A 31 1.49 -6.90 -12.14
C ASP A 31 1.43 -8.30 -11.52
N MET A 32 1.44 -8.38 -10.17
CA MET A 32 1.24 -9.65 -9.45
C MET A 32 -0.14 -10.26 -9.72
N VAL A 33 -1.20 -9.44 -9.71
CA VAL A 33 -2.57 -9.89 -10.04
C VAL A 33 -2.65 -10.32 -11.48
N LEU A 34 -2.07 -9.53 -12.40
CA LEU A 34 -2.03 -9.82 -13.83
C LEU A 34 -1.35 -11.16 -14.11
N GLN A 35 -0.19 -11.42 -13.50
CA GLN A 35 0.51 -12.71 -13.63
C GLN A 35 -0.34 -13.88 -13.13
N ALA A 36 -1.03 -13.73 -12.00
CA ALA A 36 -1.91 -14.75 -11.46
C ALA A 36 -3.11 -15.03 -12.40
N LEU A 37 -3.70 -13.98 -12.99
CA LEU A 37 -4.80 -14.11 -13.94
C LEU A 37 -4.32 -14.73 -15.26
N GLN A 38 -3.20 -14.30 -15.80
CA GLN A 38 -2.62 -14.88 -17.03
C GLN A 38 -2.29 -16.36 -16.86
N GLY A 39 -1.76 -16.75 -15.70
CA GLY A 39 -1.46 -18.15 -15.40
C GLY A 39 -2.70 -19.04 -15.33
N LYS A 40 -3.83 -18.50 -14.87
CA LYS A 40 -5.08 -19.24 -14.69
C LYS A 40 -6.02 -19.13 -15.90
N TYR A 41 -6.02 -18.00 -16.58
CA TYR A 41 -6.92 -17.66 -17.67
C TYR A 41 -6.15 -17.08 -18.88
N PRO A 42 -5.28 -17.88 -19.54
CA PRO A 42 -4.40 -17.40 -20.61
C PRO A 42 -5.13 -17.02 -21.90
N MET A 43 -6.44 -17.35 -22.02
CA MET A 43 -7.26 -17.03 -23.20
C MET A 43 -7.64 -15.54 -23.27
N TYR A 44 -7.52 -14.78 -22.15
CA TYR A 44 -7.84 -13.36 -22.12
C TYR A 44 -6.59 -12.49 -22.36
N ARG A 45 -6.80 -11.35 -22.97
CA ARG A 45 -5.82 -10.26 -23.03
C ARG A 45 -6.06 -9.34 -21.81
N TYR A 46 -4.99 -8.82 -21.25
CA TYR A 46 -5.06 -7.97 -20.07
C TYR A 46 -4.42 -6.62 -20.36
N GLU A 47 -5.09 -5.54 -19.97
CA GLU A 47 -4.60 -4.18 -20.07
C GLU A 47 -4.59 -3.51 -18.68
N THR A 48 -3.52 -2.80 -18.35
CA THR A 48 -3.43 -2.01 -17.12
C THR A 48 -3.82 -0.56 -17.40
N VAL A 49 -4.82 -0.07 -16.68
CA VAL A 49 -5.29 1.32 -16.75
C VAL A 49 -4.84 2.06 -15.49
N ILE A 50 -3.98 3.07 -15.65
CA ILE A 50 -3.50 3.89 -14.54
C ILE A 50 -4.50 5.04 -14.30
N LEU A 51 -5.05 5.07 -13.09
CA LEU A 51 -5.99 6.09 -12.64
C LEU A 51 -5.32 7.00 -11.59
N THR A 52 -5.56 8.30 -11.73
CA THR A 52 -5.03 9.30 -10.78
C THR A 52 -6.12 9.66 -9.79
N THR A 53 -5.91 9.38 -8.51
CA THR A 53 -6.89 9.69 -7.45
C THR A 53 -6.68 11.08 -6.86
N LYS A 54 -7.70 11.61 -6.16
CA LYS A 54 -7.60 12.87 -5.40
C LYS A 54 -6.47 12.80 -4.38
N GLY A 55 -6.29 11.64 -3.72
CA GLY A 55 -5.22 11.41 -2.77
C GLY A 55 -3.81 11.46 -3.36
N ASP A 56 -3.68 11.12 -4.66
CA ASP A 56 -2.39 11.23 -5.37
C ASP A 56 -2.05 12.69 -5.73
N ARG A 57 -3.08 13.54 -5.95
CA ARG A 57 -2.91 14.95 -6.33
C ARG A 57 -2.65 15.87 -5.13
N GLN A 58 -3.12 15.51 -3.94
CA GLN A 58 -3.11 16.38 -2.75
C GLN A 58 -2.24 15.78 -1.64
N THR A 59 -0.94 15.95 -1.77
CA THR A 59 0.05 15.46 -0.78
C THR A 59 0.18 16.35 0.46
N ASP A 60 -0.32 17.62 0.39
CA ASP A 60 -0.01 18.66 1.37
C ASP A 60 -1.01 18.74 2.54
N ARG A 61 -2.17 18.06 2.45
CA ARG A 61 -3.21 18.10 3.49
C ARG A 61 -3.33 16.77 4.22
N PRO A 62 -3.66 16.77 5.54
CA PRO A 62 -3.89 15.55 6.30
C PRO A 62 -5.01 14.69 5.66
N ILE A 63 -4.83 13.36 5.62
CA ILE A 63 -5.87 12.43 5.11
C ILE A 63 -7.17 12.58 5.90
N THR A 64 -7.07 12.93 7.19
CA THR A 64 -8.22 13.24 8.07
C THR A 64 -9.04 14.44 7.61
N ALA A 65 -8.43 15.39 6.87
CA ALA A 65 -9.12 16.55 6.33
C ALA A 65 -10.05 16.21 5.14
N PHE A 66 -9.94 15.01 4.58
CA PHE A 66 -10.74 14.53 3.44
C PHE A 66 -11.81 13.51 3.83
N GLY A 67 -12.19 13.43 5.10
CA GLY A 67 -13.22 12.47 5.55
C GLY A 67 -12.73 11.03 5.67
N GLY A 68 -11.41 10.76 5.53
CA GLY A 68 -10.84 9.45 5.85
C GLY A 68 -10.60 8.53 4.64
N LYS A 69 -11.08 7.30 4.69
CA LYS A 69 -10.60 6.14 3.92
C LYS A 69 -10.85 6.13 2.40
N ALA A 70 -11.75 6.96 1.86
CA ALA A 70 -12.20 6.87 0.47
C ALA A 70 -11.33 7.62 -0.56
N VAL A 71 -10.40 8.47 -0.14
CA VAL A 71 -9.64 9.42 -1.00
C VAL A 71 -8.80 8.74 -2.09
N PHE A 72 -8.54 7.47 -1.97
CA PHE A 72 -7.75 6.67 -2.92
C PHE A 72 -8.56 5.65 -3.70
N VAL A 73 -9.88 5.59 -3.47
CA VAL A 73 -10.73 4.50 -3.96
C VAL A 73 -11.84 5.03 -4.86
N GLU A 74 -12.41 6.21 -4.58
CA GLU A 74 -13.59 6.76 -5.26
C GLU A 74 -13.46 6.77 -6.79
N GLU A 75 -12.38 7.28 -7.35
CA GLU A 75 -12.20 7.36 -8.80
C GLU A 75 -12.03 5.99 -9.45
N ILE A 76 -11.49 5.03 -8.72
CA ILE A 76 -11.32 3.66 -9.21
C ILE A 76 -12.65 2.90 -9.13
N GLU A 77 -13.44 3.08 -8.06
CA GLU A 77 -14.79 2.54 -7.94
C GLU A 77 -15.72 3.12 -9.01
N GLN A 78 -15.59 4.41 -9.31
CA GLN A 78 -16.34 5.03 -10.40
C GLN A 78 -15.99 4.41 -11.76
N ALA A 79 -14.69 4.19 -12.02
CA ALA A 79 -14.21 3.56 -13.25
C ALA A 79 -14.70 2.11 -13.41
N LEU A 80 -14.90 1.37 -12.30
CA LEU A 80 -15.58 0.06 -12.31
C LEU A 80 -17.05 0.22 -12.67
N THR A 81 -17.76 1.16 -12.03
CA THR A 81 -19.20 1.35 -12.19
C THR A 81 -19.55 1.81 -13.61
N ASP A 82 -18.73 2.65 -14.22
CA ASP A 82 -18.95 3.13 -15.60
C ASP A 82 -18.36 2.19 -16.67
N GLY A 83 -17.75 1.08 -16.28
CA GLY A 83 -17.20 0.05 -17.17
C GLY A 83 -15.92 0.47 -17.89
N THR A 84 -15.23 1.52 -17.45
CA THR A 84 -13.92 1.94 -17.95
C THR A 84 -12.86 0.88 -17.65
N ILE A 85 -12.98 0.21 -16.49
CA ILE A 85 -12.17 -0.93 -16.06
C ILE A 85 -13.07 -2.09 -15.62
N ASP A 86 -12.53 -3.31 -15.63
CA ASP A 86 -13.25 -4.53 -15.25
C ASP A 86 -12.86 -5.00 -13.84
N ILE A 87 -11.61 -4.77 -13.45
CA ILE A 87 -11.05 -5.16 -12.14
C ILE A 87 -10.28 -3.98 -11.57
N ALA A 88 -10.49 -3.69 -10.29
CA ALA A 88 -9.66 -2.74 -9.52
C ALA A 88 -8.67 -3.49 -8.64
N VAL A 89 -7.41 -3.04 -8.60
CA VAL A 89 -6.39 -3.62 -7.74
C VAL A 89 -6.03 -2.65 -6.62
N HIS A 90 -6.23 -3.10 -5.39
CA HIS A 90 -5.98 -2.32 -4.18
C HIS A 90 -5.17 -3.08 -3.14
N SER A 91 -4.44 -2.35 -2.30
CA SER A 91 -3.99 -2.89 -1.02
C SER A 91 -5.19 -3.01 -0.08
N ALA A 92 -5.45 -4.19 0.48
CA ALA A 92 -6.65 -4.44 1.30
C ALA A 92 -6.81 -3.47 2.48
N LYS A 93 -5.71 -2.96 3.04
CA LYS A 93 -5.72 -1.97 4.13
C LYS A 93 -6.35 -0.62 3.74
N ASP A 94 -6.38 -0.31 2.44
CA ASP A 94 -6.86 0.96 1.89
C ASP A 94 -8.33 0.86 1.45
N MET A 95 -8.89 -0.37 1.41
CA MET A 95 -10.28 -0.62 1.04
C MET A 95 -11.26 -0.18 2.12
N PRO A 96 -12.38 0.45 1.75
CA PRO A 96 -13.49 0.69 2.65
C PRO A 96 -14.15 -0.63 3.08
N ASN A 97 -14.85 -0.60 4.19
CA ASN A 97 -15.68 -1.73 4.64
C ASN A 97 -17.00 -1.16 5.19
N PRO A 98 -18.13 -1.42 4.54
CA PRO A 98 -18.31 -2.21 3.32
C PRO A 98 -17.69 -1.55 2.07
N CYS A 99 -17.54 -2.32 0.99
CA CYS A 99 -17.24 -1.80 -0.35
C CYS A 99 -18.41 -0.95 -0.86
N GLY A 100 -18.17 -0.14 -1.88
CA GLY A 100 -19.21 0.64 -2.56
C GLY A 100 -20.36 -0.24 -3.08
N ASP A 101 -21.55 0.35 -3.23
CA ASP A 101 -22.75 -0.36 -3.71
C ASP A 101 -22.49 -0.96 -5.11
N GLY A 102 -22.89 -2.22 -5.27
CA GLY A 102 -22.69 -2.96 -6.52
C GLY A 102 -21.25 -3.48 -6.74
N LEU A 103 -20.35 -3.26 -5.79
CA LEU A 103 -18.97 -3.73 -5.85
C LEU A 103 -18.71 -4.82 -4.82
N MET A 104 -17.76 -5.72 -5.12
CA MET A 104 -17.36 -6.81 -4.24
C MET A 104 -15.86 -7.06 -4.30
N ILE A 105 -15.31 -7.66 -3.25
CA ILE A 105 -13.96 -8.20 -3.27
C ILE A 105 -14.01 -9.57 -3.98
N ALA A 106 -13.61 -9.60 -5.24
CA ALA A 106 -13.66 -10.80 -6.08
C ALA A 106 -12.56 -11.83 -5.72
N GLY A 107 -11.44 -11.37 -5.16
CA GLY A 107 -10.35 -12.26 -4.78
C GLY A 107 -9.20 -11.55 -4.09
N THR A 108 -8.29 -12.35 -3.54
CA THR A 108 -7.05 -11.87 -2.92
C THR A 108 -5.88 -12.75 -3.33
N LEU A 109 -4.71 -12.15 -3.47
CA LEU A 109 -3.46 -12.90 -3.58
C LEU A 109 -3.05 -13.47 -2.20
N PRO A 110 -2.13 -14.46 -2.16
CA PRO A 110 -1.55 -14.93 -0.92
C PRO A 110 -1.00 -13.76 -0.09
N ARG A 111 -1.21 -13.82 1.23
CA ARG A 111 -0.79 -12.76 2.14
C ARG A 111 0.75 -12.66 2.17
N ALA A 112 1.27 -11.45 1.98
CA ALA A 112 2.68 -11.14 2.18
C ALA A 112 3.02 -10.98 3.68
N CYS A 113 4.28 -10.66 3.99
CA CYS A 113 4.73 -10.40 5.35
C CYS A 113 3.85 -9.35 6.04
N VAL A 114 3.33 -9.68 7.23
CA VAL A 114 2.40 -8.82 7.99
C VAL A 114 3.11 -7.86 8.95
N GLN A 115 4.42 -8.02 9.14
CA GLN A 115 5.20 -7.26 10.09
C GLN A 115 5.32 -5.79 9.67
N ASP A 116 5.46 -4.94 10.65
CA ASP A 116 6.00 -3.61 10.47
C ASP A 116 7.54 -3.66 10.62
N VAL A 117 8.25 -2.77 9.95
CA VAL A 117 9.70 -2.70 9.96
C VAL A 117 10.12 -1.32 10.42
N LEU A 118 10.94 -1.26 11.46
CA LEU A 118 11.65 -0.07 11.86
C LEU A 118 12.93 0.04 11.02
N ILE A 119 13.08 1.15 10.30
CA ILE A 119 14.19 1.40 9.37
C ILE A 119 14.96 2.62 9.88
N TYR A 120 16.28 2.49 10.00
CA TYR A 120 17.15 3.55 10.48
C TYR A 120 18.55 3.46 9.84
N PRO A 121 19.37 4.52 9.88
CA PRO A 121 20.74 4.49 9.36
C PRO A 121 21.58 3.40 10.03
N LYS A 122 22.31 2.62 9.25
CA LYS A 122 23.18 1.56 9.76
C LYS A 122 24.23 2.13 10.70
N GLY A 123 24.42 1.46 11.84
CA GLY A 123 25.33 1.91 12.89
C GLY A 123 24.71 2.87 13.91
N LYS A 124 23.47 3.31 13.69
CA LYS A 124 22.71 4.04 14.70
C LYS A 124 22.16 3.09 15.75
N GLU A 125 22.33 3.41 17.01
CA GLU A 125 21.80 2.62 18.12
C GLU A 125 20.37 3.10 18.43
N ILE A 126 19.40 2.19 18.33
CA ILE A 126 18.00 2.40 18.69
C ILE A 126 17.65 1.46 19.84
N THR A 127 17.42 1.99 21.02
CA THR A 127 17.05 1.24 22.22
C THR A 127 15.89 1.90 22.95
N LYS A 128 15.32 1.21 23.94
CA LYS A 128 14.26 1.78 24.79
C LYS A 128 14.72 3.02 25.57
N GLU A 129 16.02 3.14 25.79
CA GLU A 129 16.63 4.24 26.54
C GLU A 129 17.04 5.42 25.66
N THR A 130 17.10 5.22 24.34
CA THR A 130 17.52 6.25 23.39
C THR A 130 16.35 7.18 23.05
N ALA A 131 16.59 8.49 23.10
CA ALA A 131 15.66 9.47 22.55
C ALA A 131 15.92 9.61 21.03
N PHE A 132 14.89 9.40 20.20
CA PHE A 132 15.00 9.49 18.75
C PHE A 132 13.66 9.87 18.12
N THR A 133 13.71 10.42 16.90
CA THR A 133 12.53 10.79 16.13
C THR A 133 12.13 9.67 15.18
N VAL A 134 10.81 9.31 15.18
CA VAL A 134 10.26 8.26 14.31
C VAL A 134 9.22 8.83 13.36
N GLY A 135 9.45 8.65 12.06
CA GLY A 135 8.50 9.02 11.03
C GLY A 135 7.40 7.97 10.83
N THR A 136 6.13 8.34 11.05
CA THR A 136 4.97 7.52 10.71
C THR A 136 3.72 8.37 10.52
N GLY A 137 2.91 8.06 9.50
CA GLY A 137 1.56 8.64 9.32
C GLY A 137 0.44 7.76 9.89
N SER A 138 0.77 6.62 10.54
CA SER A 138 -0.19 5.68 11.10
C SER A 138 -0.36 5.90 12.60
N LEU A 139 -1.59 6.22 13.02
CA LEU A 139 -1.91 6.37 14.44
C LEU A 139 -1.67 5.07 15.23
N ARG A 140 -2.02 3.91 14.64
CA ARG A 140 -1.75 2.60 15.23
C ARG A 140 -0.25 2.43 15.51
N ARG A 141 0.60 2.64 14.50
CA ARG A 141 2.06 2.51 14.65
C ARG A 141 2.61 3.50 15.68
N ARG A 142 2.11 4.74 15.68
CA ARG A 142 2.51 5.74 16.66
C ARG A 142 2.32 5.24 18.09
N CYS A 143 1.12 4.76 18.42
CA CYS A 143 0.82 4.24 19.77
C CYS A 143 1.72 3.05 20.13
N GLN A 144 1.91 2.11 19.20
CA GLN A 144 2.69 0.90 19.44
C GLN A 144 4.19 1.21 19.59
N ILE A 145 4.73 2.06 18.73
CA ILE A 145 6.13 2.50 18.83
C ILE A 145 6.39 3.24 20.15
N GLN A 146 5.48 4.11 20.59
CA GLN A 146 5.62 4.80 21.88
C GLN A 146 5.56 3.84 23.07
N ALA A 147 4.78 2.75 22.97
CA ALA A 147 4.77 1.70 23.99
C ALA A 147 6.08 0.91 24.03
N MET A 148 6.65 0.58 22.85
CA MET A 148 7.92 -0.16 22.74
C MET A 148 9.14 0.71 23.09
N TYR A 149 9.12 1.97 22.69
CA TYR A 149 10.20 2.95 22.84
C TYR A 149 9.65 4.23 23.50
N PRO A 150 9.55 4.27 24.84
CA PRO A 150 8.90 5.38 25.54
C PRO A 150 9.52 6.75 25.30
N LYS A 151 10.81 6.80 24.90
CA LYS A 151 11.54 8.04 24.59
C LYS A 151 11.49 8.44 23.11
N ALA A 152 10.77 7.66 22.26
CA ALA A 152 10.62 7.97 20.85
C ALA A 152 9.63 9.12 20.63
N GLU A 153 10.02 10.12 19.85
CA GLU A 153 9.16 11.20 19.37
C GLU A 153 8.59 10.83 18.00
N CYS A 154 7.30 10.55 17.92
CA CYS A 154 6.66 10.23 16.64
C CYS A 154 6.25 11.49 15.88
N ARG A 155 6.73 11.64 14.65
CA ARG A 155 6.41 12.71 13.71
C ARG A 155 5.69 12.20 12.48
N ASP A 156 4.88 13.05 11.85
CA ASP A 156 4.16 12.69 10.63
C ASP A 156 5.11 12.45 9.47
N LEU A 157 4.94 11.31 8.78
CA LEU A 157 5.70 10.93 7.59
C LEU A 157 4.73 10.62 6.45
N ARG A 158 4.90 11.30 5.32
CA ARG A 158 4.08 11.18 4.12
C ARG A 158 4.90 10.92 2.88
N GLY A 159 4.21 10.48 1.84
CA GLY A 159 4.75 10.09 0.56
C GLY A 159 4.61 8.58 0.32
N ASN A 160 4.98 8.14 -0.87
CA ASN A 160 5.13 6.71 -1.17
C ASN A 160 6.34 6.11 -0.42
N VAL A 161 6.54 4.80 -0.54
CA VAL A 161 7.61 4.09 0.19
C VAL A 161 8.99 4.68 -0.12
N GLY A 162 9.32 4.87 -1.41
CA GLY A 162 10.60 5.44 -1.82
C GLY A 162 10.83 6.85 -1.28
N THR A 163 9.81 7.72 -1.36
CA THR A 163 9.87 9.09 -0.79
C THR A 163 10.14 9.07 0.71
N ARG A 164 9.54 8.14 1.45
CA ARG A 164 9.74 8.04 2.91
C ARG A 164 11.16 7.60 3.25
N ILE A 165 11.71 6.64 2.49
CA ILE A 165 13.10 6.20 2.65
C ILE A 165 14.07 7.35 2.29
N ALA A 166 13.80 8.12 1.24
CA ALA A 166 14.60 9.29 0.89
C ALA A 166 14.63 10.31 2.05
N LYS A 167 13.49 10.64 2.63
CA LYS A 167 13.40 11.53 3.80
C LYS A 167 14.19 11.03 5.02
N LEU A 168 14.25 9.70 5.23
CA LEU A 168 15.10 9.12 6.27
C LEU A 168 16.57 9.36 5.95
N LYS A 169 17.00 9.10 4.70
CA LYS A 169 18.38 9.30 4.27
C LYS A 169 18.82 10.77 4.32
N GLU A 170 17.90 11.70 4.09
CA GLU A 170 18.10 13.15 4.24
C GLU A 170 18.25 13.58 5.72
N GLY A 171 18.04 12.68 6.68
CA GLY A 171 18.17 12.99 8.11
C GLY A 171 16.95 13.70 8.72
N ASN A 172 15.81 13.73 8.03
CA ASN A 172 14.57 14.33 8.55
C ASN A 172 14.00 13.56 9.76
N TYR A 173 14.38 12.28 9.90
CA TYR A 173 14.00 11.37 10.97
C TYR A 173 15.20 10.51 11.36
N ASP A 174 15.22 10.07 12.61
CA ASP A 174 16.19 9.09 13.10
C ASP A 174 15.84 7.66 12.67
N ALA A 175 14.54 7.39 12.58
CA ALA A 175 13.96 6.14 12.10
C ALA A 175 12.61 6.39 11.41
N ILE A 176 12.15 5.41 10.63
CA ILE A 176 10.80 5.39 10.06
C ILE A 176 10.18 4.01 10.25
N VAL A 177 8.83 3.91 10.30
CA VAL A 177 8.14 2.62 10.36
C VAL A 177 7.31 2.40 9.11
N LEU A 178 7.59 1.31 8.40
CA LEU A 178 6.90 0.91 7.18
C LEU A 178 6.36 -0.53 7.29
N ALA A 179 5.45 -0.90 6.40
CA ALA A 179 5.00 -2.29 6.27
C ALA A 179 6.04 -3.09 5.48
N ALA A 180 6.47 -4.24 6.01
CA ALA A 180 7.40 -5.16 5.36
C ALA A 180 6.99 -5.48 3.92
N ALA A 181 5.73 -5.89 3.71
CA ALA A 181 5.20 -6.18 2.38
C ALA A 181 5.40 -5.05 1.36
N GLY A 182 5.40 -3.79 1.80
CA GLY A 182 5.58 -2.65 0.91
C GLY A 182 7.03 -2.46 0.47
N ILE A 183 7.99 -2.65 1.37
CA ILE A 183 9.42 -2.51 1.07
C ILE A 183 9.95 -3.73 0.32
N GLU A 184 9.55 -4.95 0.71
CA GLU A 184 9.94 -6.20 0.06
C GLU A 184 9.48 -6.27 -1.40
N ARG A 185 8.21 -5.91 -1.69
CA ARG A 185 7.68 -5.89 -3.05
C ARG A 185 8.41 -4.92 -3.98
N GLN A 186 8.98 -3.86 -3.44
CA GLN A 186 9.75 -2.87 -4.21
C GLN A 186 11.26 -3.14 -4.18
N GLY A 187 11.72 -4.22 -3.53
CA GLY A 187 13.14 -4.53 -3.39
C GLY A 187 13.92 -3.47 -2.60
N LEU A 188 13.26 -2.81 -1.64
CA LEU A 188 13.83 -1.71 -0.84
C LEU A 188 14.25 -2.14 0.57
N ASP A 189 14.35 -3.46 0.82
CA ASP A 189 14.64 -4.06 2.11
C ASP A 189 16.12 -4.43 2.33
N HIS A 190 17.01 -4.01 1.42
CA HIS A 190 18.42 -4.43 1.45
C HIS A 190 19.41 -3.29 1.12
N ASP A 191 19.04 -2.03 1.37
CA ASP A 191 19.97 -0.90 1.21
C ASP A 191 21.12 -1.02 2.23
N PRO A 192 22.41 -1.06 1.78
CA PRO A 192 23.55 -1.27 2.67
C PRO A 192 23.77 -0.14 3.68
N GLN A 193 23.18 1.02 3.48
CA GLN A 193 23.27 2.17 4.39
C GLN A 193 22.23 2.15 5.51
N LEU A 194 21.24 1.24 5.42
CA LEU A 194 20.12 1.16 6.35
C LEU A 194 20.13 -0.16 7.12
N ALA A 195 19.58 -0.11 8.31
CA ALA A 195 19.21 -1.26 9.13
C ALA A 195 17.69 -1.45 9.07
N TYR A 196 17.25 -2.70 9.03
CA TYR A 196 15.86 -3.11 8.93
C TYR A 196 15.53 -4.04 10.10
N GLU A 197 14.79 -3.54 11.07
CA GLU A 197 14.35 -4.30 12.23
C GLU A 197 12.87 -4.69 12.06
N TYR A 198 12.61 -5.98 11.81
CA TYR A 198 11.26 -6.52 11.70
C TYR A 198 10.64 -6.63 13.09
N LEU A 199 9.65 -5.80 13.35
CA LEU A 199 9.03 -5.71 14.66
C LEU A 199 8.15 -6.96 14.93
N PRO A 200 8.22 -7.53 16.15
CA PRO A 200 7.43 -8.71 16.49
C PRO A 200 5.93 -8.44 16.38
N VAL A 201 5.19 -9.30 15.67
CA VAL A 201 3.73 -9.14 15.49
C VAL A 201 3.00 -8.99 16.82
N LYS A 202 3.41 -9.77 17.83
CA LYS A 202 2.79 -9.74 19.17
C LYS A 202 2.93 -8.39 19.90
N GLU A 203 3.94 -7.60 19.53
CA GLU A 203 4.21 -6.28 20.12
C GLU A 203 3.58 -5.13 19.31
N MET A 204 3.13 -5.46 18.07
CA MET A 204 2.56 -4.50 17.11
C MET A 204 1.07 -4.69 16.85
N LEU A 205 0.37 -5.47 17.67
CA LEU A 205 -1.08 -5.68 17.61
C LEU A 205 -1.85 -4.78 18.56
#